data_ff75bbef6cbf5f4175de2da4d7474b53
#
_entry.id   ff75bbef6cbf5f4175de2da4d7474b53
#
_cell.length_a   1.000
_cell.length_b   1.000
_cell.length_c   1.000
_cell.angle_alpha   90.00
_cell.angle_beta   90.00
_cell.angle_gamma   90.00
#
_symmetry.space_group_name_H-M   'P 1'
#
loop_
_entity.id
_entity.type
_entity.pdbx_description
1 polymer ?
#
loop_
_entity_poly.entity_id
_entity_poly.type
_entity_poly.pdbx_seq_one_letter_code
_entity_poly.pdbx_strand_id
1 'polypeptide(L)'
;MKNFETMLNEYAKLCVKVGINIQSGQPLVINSPIEGAYFVRLVAKNAYELGASEVHVNWNDEVLTKLKFENAPMEIFENFPKWYADGLEDYAKKGAGFLSISAQDPELLKEIDPKKIAANNKSSSIALKEWRKYTMNDINPWCVISIPTKSWAKRVFPDVTEEEAVEKLWTAIFNATRMDLEDPIKAWEDHMDNLKDKVDFLNDKEFKTLHYTSSNGTDLVVELPEGHIWAGGGAIDSKNTYFAPNMPTEEVFTMPLKTGVNGVVYSTKPLNYAGNTIDEFKLTFKDGKVVDFDAKVGKETLSMLLDIDEGAKHLGEVALVPYDSPISNSNIIFINTLFDENASCHFAFGKAYPTNIVGGEKMTDEELEAHGVNNSLTHVDFMIGSKDMNILGETKEGEKIQVFENGNWAF
;
A
#
# COMPACT_ATOMS: atom_id res chain seq x y z
N MET A 1 13.13 -18.03 22.07
CA MET A 1 12.04 -17.28 21.43
C MET A 1 11.62 -16.16 22.37
N LYS A 2 11.45 -14.95 21.84
CA LYS A 2 10.85 -13.84 22.59
C LYS A 2 9.43 -14.19 22.99
N ASN A 3 8.96 -13.72 24.16
CA ASN A 3 7.56 -13.88 24.51
C ASN A 3 6.69 -12.84 23.79
N PHE A 4 5.40 -13.10 23.70
CA PHE A 4 4.42 -12.26 22.98
C PHE A 4 4.44 -10.80 23.48
N GLU A 5 4.45 -10.56 24.79
CA GLU A 5 4.45 -9.22 25.38
C GLU A 5 5.70 -8.42 24.97
N THR A 6 6.86 -9.10 24.91
CA THR A 6 8.11 -8.47 24.46
C THR A 6 8.01 -8.09 23.00
N MET A 7 7.57 -8.99 22.11
CA MET A 7 7.40 -8.69 20.68
C MET A 7 6.38 -7.58 20.45
N LEU A 8 5.29 -7.57 21.20
CA LEU A 8 4.26 -6.54 21.12
C LEU A 8 4.81 -5.15 21.48
N ASN A 9 5.61 -5.05 22.56
CA ASN A 9 6.23 -3.79 22.94
C ASN A 9 7.33 -3.35 21.96
N GLU A 10 8.11 -4.27 21.43
CA GLU A 10 9.12 -3.99 20.40
C GLU A 10 8.45 -3.51 19.09
N TYR A 11 7.32 -4.11 18.72
CA TYR A 11 6.54 -3.66 17.57
C TYR A 11 5.99 -2.24 17.78
N ALA A 12 5.42 -1.96 18.94
CA ALA A 12 4.98 -0.61 19.29
C ALA A 12 6.14 0.41 19.25
N LYS A 13 7.33 0.02 19.73
CA LYS A 13 8.53 0.84 19.65
C LYS A 13 9.02 1.04 18.21
N LEU A 14 8.98 0.01 17.39
CA LEU A 14 9.33 0.08 15.97
C LEU A 14 8.44 1.10 15.24
N CYS A 15 7.12 1.05 15.45
CA CYS A 15 6.17 1.97 14.81
C CYS A 15 6.49 3.44 15.07
N VAL A 16 6.92 3.79 16.28
CA VAL A 16 7.20 5.20 16.63
C VAL A 16 8.64 5.61 16.34
N LYS A 17 9.59 4.66 16.42
CA LYS A 17 11.03 4.97 16.24
C LYS A 17 11.47 4.92 14.78
N VAL A 18 10.92 3.99 14.00
CA VAL A 18 11.26 3.79 12.58
C VAL A 18 10.10 4.19 11.69
N GLY A 19 8.87 3.72 12.00
CA GLY A 19 7.67 4.04 11.22
C GLY A 19 7.45 5.54 11.11
N ILE A 20 7.16 6.20 12.21
CA ILE A 20 6.98 7.66 12.26
C ILE A 20 8.30 8.41 12.42
N ASN A 21 9.29 7.79 13.04
CA ASN A 21 10.53 8.45 13.49
C ASN A 21 10.22 9.72 14.29
N ILE A 22 9.44 9.55 15.36
CA ILE A 22 8.91 10.65 16.16
C ILE A 22 10.03 11.56 16.69
N GLN A 23 9.92 12.86 16.50
CA GLN A 23 10.87 13.85 16.96
C GLN A 23 10.44 14.48 18.29
N SER A 24 11.40 14.94 19.09
CA SER A 24 11.11 15.60 20.36
C SER A 24 10.22 16.83 20.16
N GLY A 25 9.12 16.93 20.92
CA GLY A 25 8.13 18.00 20.81
C GLY A 25 7.08 17.80 19.71
N GLN A 26 7.18 16.72 18.92
CA GLN A 26 6.23 16.43 17.82
C GLN A 26 4.95 15.79 18.38
N PRO A 27 3.75 16.24 17.94
CA PRO A 27 2.51 15.52 18.23
C PRO A 27 2.40 14.24 17.39
N LEU A 28 1.70 13.24 17.92
CA LEU A 28 1.35 11.99 17.22
C LEU A 28 -0.16 11.83 17.18
N VAL A 29 -0.71 11.63 15.98
CA VAL A 29 -2.11 11.26 15.77
C VAL A 29 -2.19 9.80 15.38
N ILE A 30 -2.99 9.01 16.11
CA ILE A 30 -3.17 7.58 15.86
C ILE A 30 -4.61 7.32 15.42
N ASN A 31 -4.80 6.68 14.28
CA ASN A 31 -6.09 6.14 13.86
C ASN A 31 -6.10 4.64 14.13
N SER A 32 -7.01 4.15 14.97
CA SER A 32 -7.00 2.75 15.41
C SER A 32 -8.40 2.19 15.57
N PRO A 33 -8.62 0.88 15.26
CA PRO A 33 -9.78 0.19 15.76
C PRO A 33 -9.76 0.16 17.30
N ILE A 34 -10.95 0.22 17.93
CA ILE A 34 -11.07 0.24 19.40
C ILE A 34 -10.50 -1.03 20.04
N GLU A 35 -10.56 -2.16 19.33
CA GLU A 35 -9.97 -3.43 19.75
C GLU A 35 -8.46 -3.33 19.93
N GLY A 36 -7.81 -2.41 19.24
CA GLY A 36 -6.38 -2.13 19.33
C GLY A 36 -5.95 -1.30 20.54
N ALA A 37 -6.86 -0.93 21.45
CA ALA A 37 -6.57 -0.02 22.56
C ALA A 37 -5.39 -0.47 23.44
N TYR A 38 -5.20 -1.76 23.63
CA TYR A 38 -4.07 -2.31 24.40
C TYR A 38 -2.72 -2.04 23.71
N PHE A 39 -2.65 -2.17 22.39
CA PHE A 39 -1.46 -1.90 21.59
C PHE A 39 -1.19 -0.39 21.49
N VAL A 40 -2.22 0.42 21.24
CA VAL A 40 -2.10 1.89 21.18
C VAL A 40 -1.54 2.48 22.45
N ARG A 41 -1.86 1.90 23.63
CA ARG A 41 -1.26 2.33 24.91
C ARG A 41 0.23 2.09 24.96
N LEU A 42 0.74 1.00 24.37
CA LEU A 42 2.19 0.75 24.23
C LEU A 42 2.83 1.72 23.24
N VAL A 43 2.18 1.98 22.10
CA VAL A 43 2.62 2.98 21.13
C VAL A 43 2.73 4.36 21.79
N ALA A 44 1.68 4.81 22.49
CA ALA A 44 1.66 6.09 23.18
C ALA A 44 2.76 6.20 24.25
N LYS A 45 2.97 5.14 25.05
CA LYS A 45 4.06 5.09 26.02
C LYS A 45 5.42 5.28 25.35
N ASN A 46 5.71 4.50 24.31
CA ASN A 46 6.98 4.60 23.58
C ASN A 46 7.13 5.99 22.89
N ALA A 47 6.04 6.57 22.38
CA ALA A 47 6.07 7.90 21.77
C ALA A 47 6.45 8.99 22.80
N TYR A 48 5.86 8.96 23.99
CA TYR A 48 6.23 9.89 25.06
C TYR A 48 7.65 9.68 25.58
N GLU A 49 8.13 8.43 25.65
CA GLU A 49 9.52 8.11 26.01
C GLU A 49 10.52 8.67 24.99
N LEU A 50 10.13 8.81 23.73
CA LEU A 50 10.92 9.44 22.66
C LEU A 50 10.71 10.95 22.57
N GLY A 51 9.86 11.54 23.41
CA GLY A 51 9.69 12.99 23.53
C GLY A 51 8.51 13.57 22.76
N ALA A 52 7.53 12.75 22.34
CA ALA A 52 6.29 13.28 21.77
C ALA A 52 5.63 14.30 22.71
N SER A 53 5.14 15.41 22.18
CA SER A 53 4.47 16.45 22.98
C SER A 53 3.05 16.06 23.36
N GLU A 54 2.36 15.32 22.50
CA GLU A 54 0.97 14.90 22.65
C GLU A 54 0.73 13.64 21.82
N VAL A 55 -0.11 12.75 22.31
CA VAL A 55 -0.65 11.62 21.54
C VAL A 55 -2.17 11.73 21.50
N HIS A 56 -2.71 11.98 20.31
CA HIS A 56 -4.13 12.01 20.05
C HIS A 56 -4.58 10.72 19.38
N VAL A 57 -5.72 10.14 19.78
CA VAL A 57 -6.20 8.88 19.21
C VAL A 57 -7.62 9.03 18.67
N ASN A 58 -7.78 8.76 17.38
CA ASN A 58 -9.06 8.61 16.73
C ASN A 58 -9.45 7.13 16.75
N TRP A 59 -10.48 6.80 17.51
CA TRP A 59 -10.98 5.43 17.60
C TRP A 59 -12.03 5.17 16.52
N ASN A 60 -11.91 4.03 15.85
CA ASN A 60 -12.92 3.49 14.97
C ASN A 60 -13.49 2.20 15.57
N ASP A 61 -14.81 2.05 15.51
CA ASP A 61 -15.53 0.86 15.93
C ASP A 61 -16.32 0.32 14.73
N GLU A 62 -15.98 -0.89 14.29
CA GLU A 62 -16.61 -1.52 13.12
C GLU A 62 -18.10 -1.76 13.32
N VAL A 63 -18.52 -2.11 14.54
CA VAL A 63 -19.93 -2.33 14.87
C VAL A 63 -20.72 -1.02 14.75
N LEU A 64 -20.19 0.06 15.30
CA LEU A 64 -20.82 1.39 15.16
C LEU A 64 -20.79 1.88 13.71
N THR A 65 -19.72 1.59 12.98
CA THR A 65 -19.62 1.92 11.55
C THR A 65 -20.70 1.19 10.77
N LYS A 66 -20.85 -0.12 10.93
CA LYS A 66 -21.89 -0.91 10.25
C LYS A 66 -23.29 -0.42 10.63
N LEU A 67 -23.58 -0.22 11.92
CA LEU A 67 -24.85 0.33 12.39
C LEU A 67 -25.18 1.69 11.79
N LYS A 68 -24.19 2.57 11.63
CA LYS A 68 -24.35 3.87 10.96
C LYS A 68 -24.76 3.66 9.50
N PHE A 69 -24.05 2.81 8.75
CA PHE A 69 -24.37 2.57 7.34
C PHE A 69 -25.73 1.92 7.13
N GLU A 70 -26.16 1.05 8.02
CA GLU A 70 -27.47 0.41 7.96
C GLU A 70 -28.61 1.40 8.23
N ASN A 71 -28.46 2.27 9.22
CA ASN A 71 -29.58 3.01 9.82
C ASN A 71 -29.60 4.51 9.49
N ALA A 72 -28.46 5.14 9.22
CA ALA A 72 -28.43 6.58 8.98
C ALA A 72 -29.01 6.94 7.59
N PRO A 73 -29.68 8.12 7.46
CA PRO A 73 -30.15 8.60 6.19
C PRO A 73 -29.00 9.02 5.27
N MET A 74 -29.27 9.07 3.95
CA MET A 74 -28.27 9.33 2.91
C MET A 74 -27.50 10.65 3.13
N GLU A 75 -28.19 11.69 3.55
CA GLU A 75 -27.59 13.02 3.78
C GLU A 75 -26.42 13.04 4.76
N ILE A 76 -26.38 12.07 5.69
CA ILE A 76 -25.25 11.92 6.65
C ILE A 76 -23.97 11.46 5.92
N PHE A 77 -24.10 10.71 4.85
CA PHE A 77 -22.97 10.23 4.02
C PHE A 77 -22.52 11.26 2.97
N GLU A 78 -23.44 12.16 2.57
CA GLU A 78 -23.14 13.25 1.65
C GLU A 78 -22.42 14.43 2.32
N ASN A 79 -22.44 14.49 3.68
CA ASN A 79 -21.89 15.59 4.45
C ASN A 79 -20.88 15.10 5.48
N PHE A 80 -19.58 15.21 5.16
CA PHE A 80 -18.51 14.88 6.11
C PHE A 80 -18.39 15.96 7.21
N PRO A 81 -18.19 15.59 8.49
CA PRO A 81 -18.10 16.55 9.59
C PRO A 81 -16.88 17.48 9.44
N LYS A 82 -17.14 18.76 9.20
CA LYS A 82 -16.07 19.76 8.99
C LYS A 82 -15.11 19.86 10.20
N TRP A 83 -15.64 19.83 11.41
CA TRP A 83 -14.83 19.91 12.63
C TRP A 83 -13.75 18.81 12.70
N TYR A 84 -14.07 17.62 12.19
CA TYR A 84 -13.12 16.51 12.17
C TYR A 84 -12.01 16.73 11.15
N ALA A 85 -12.36 17.19 9.95
CA ALA A 85 -11.38 17.54 8.91
C ALA A 85 -10.48 18.69 9.37
N ASP A 86 -11.05 19.76 9.93
CA ASP A 86 -10.31 20.89 10.47
C ASP A 86 -9.36 20.47 11.62
N GLY A 87 -9.78 19.53 12.48
CA GLY A 87 -8.95 19.01 13.56
C GLY A 87 -7.72 18.23 13.06
N LEU A 88 -7.88 17.40 12.03
CA LEU A 88 -6.77 16.69 11.41
C LEU A 88 -5.80 17.65 10.72
N GLU A 89 -6.33 18.66 10.01
CA GLU A 89 -5.52 19.69 9.38
C GLU A 89 -4.77 20.54 10.40
N ASP A 90 -5.35 20.85 11.57
CA ASP A 90 -4.68 21.58 12.65
C ASP A 90 -3.48 20.78 13.21
N TYR A 91 -3.64 19.47 13.42
CA TYR A 91 -2.51 18.61 13.77
C TYR A 91 -1.44 18.55 12.68
N ALA A 92 -1.84 18.47 11.41
CA ALA A 92 -0.90 18.46 10.29
C ALA A 92 -0.07 19.77 10.25
N LYS A 93 -0.73 20.92 10.42
CA LYS A 93 -0.06 22.25 10.50
C LYS A 93 0.92 22.36 11.67
N LYS A 94 0.68 21.63 12.75
CA LYS A 94 1.61 21.52 13.91
C LYS A 94 2.78 20.57 13.63
N GLY A 95 2.80 19.90 12.49
CA GLY A 95 3.84 18.96 12.12
C GLY A 95 3.68 17.58 12.77
N ALA A 96 2.45 17.17 13.07
CA ALA A 96 2.18 15.87 13.68
C ALA A 96 2.61 14.70 12.77
N GLY A 97 3.08 13.62 13.39
CA GLY A 97 3.15 12.31 12.73
C GLY A 97 1.77 11.63 12.73
N PHE A 98 1.46 10.84 11.70
CA PHE A 98 0.20 10.15 11.54
C PHE A 98 0.40 8.64 11.47
N LEU A 99 -0.03 7.90 12.50
CA LEU A 99 0.01 6.44 12.54
C LEU A 99 -1.40 5.89 12.28
N SER A 100 -1.56 5.08 11.25
CA SER A 100 -2.81 4.43 10.92
C SER A 100 -2.72 2.92 11.11
N ILE A 101 -3.66 2.33 11.83
CA ILE A 101 -3.73 0.89 12.07
C ILE A 101 -4.83 0.31 11.16
N SER A 102 -4.39 -0.36 10.08
CA SER A 102 -5.24 -1.05 9.10
C SER A 102 -5.56 -2.47 9.62
N ALA A 103 -6.80 -2.69 10.07
CA ALA A 103 -7.20 -3.96 10.67
C ALA A 103 -8.70 -4.26 10.46
N GLN A 104 -9.28 -3.71 9.39
CA GLN A 104 -10.71 -3.78 9.13
C GLN A 104 -11.13 -5.15 8.60
N ASP A 105 -12.37 -5.57 8.92
CA ASP A 105 -13.03 -6.67 8.21
C ASP A 105 -13.24 -6.24 6.74
N PRO A 106 -12.62 -6.93 5.76
CA PRO A 106 -12.76 -6.57 4.35
C PRO A 106 -14.20 -6.72 3.82
N GLU A 107 -15.06 -7.45 4.52
CA GLU A 107 -16.47 -7.63 4.15
C GLU A 107 -17.45 -6.83 5.02
N LEU A 108 -16.96 -5.91 5.87
CA LEU A 108 -17.79 -5.15 6.82
C LEU A 108 -19.01 -4.50 6.16
N LEU A 109 -18.84 -3.93 4.97
CA LEU A 109 -19.86 -3.17 4.26
C LEU A 109 -20.46 -3.92 3.04
N LYS A 110 -20.20 -5.22 2.90
CA LYS A 110 -20.63 -6.04 1.74
C LYS A 110 -22.14 -5.99 1.47
N GLU A 111 -22.97 -5.91 2.52
CA GLU A 111 -24.43 -5.89 2.42
C GLU A 111 -25.03 -4.47 2.44
N ILE A 112 -24.18 -3.45 2.48
CA ILE A 112 -24.61 -2.05 2.54
C ILE A 112 -24.92 -1.51 1.15
N ASP A 113 -25.91 -0.60 1.05
CA ASP A 113 -26.22 0.12 -0.17
C ASP A 113 -24.97 0.80 -0.75
N PRO A 114 -24.50 0.41 -1.94
CA PRO A 114 -23.32 0.99 -2.57
C PRO A 114 -23.37 2.51 -2.72
N LYS A 115 -24.57 3.10 -2.81
CA LYS A 115 -24.75 4.56 -2.90
C LYS A 115 -24.31 5.27 -1.62
N LYS A 116 -24.59 4.69 -0.45
CA LYS A 116 -24.13 5.23 0.85
C LYS A 116 -22.61 5.19 0.94
N ILE A 117 -21.98 4.08 0.50
CA ILE A 117 -20.53 3.91 0.50
C ILE A 117 -19.90 4.95 -0.44
N ALA A 118 -20.40 5.07 -1.67
CA ALA A 118 -19.92 6.05 -2.65
C ALA A 118 -20.06 7.50 -2.15
N ALA A 119 -21.20 7.85 -1.55
CA ALA A 119 -21.46 9.19 -1.00
C ALA A 119 -20.48 9.50 0.15
N ASN A 120 -20.26 8.55 1.08
CA ASN A 120 -19.32 8.71 2.18
C ASN A 120 -17.88 8.88 1.68
N ASN A 121 -17.45 8.07 0.71
CA ASN A 121 -16.11 8.16 0.14
C ASN A 121 -15.89 9.50 -0.59
N LYS A 122 -16.89 9.95 -1.35
CA LYS A 122 -16.84 11.24 -2.05
C LYS A 122 -16.76 12.42 -1.06
N SER A 123 -17.66 12.46 -0.07
CA SER A 123 -17.72 13.57 0.89
C SER A 123 -16.47 13.64 1.76
N SER A 124 -15.95 12.48 2.23
CA SER A 124 -14.70 12.42 2.99
C SER A 124 -13.49 12.79 2.14
N SER A 125 -13.44 12.36 0.88
CA SER A 125 -12.34 12.74 -0.04
C SER A 125 -12.26 14.24 -0.26
N ILE A 126 -13.41 14.90 -0.43
CA ILE A 126 -13.49 16.36 -0.57
C ILE A 126 -13.07 17.06 0.72
N ALA A 127 -13.64 16.64 1.85
CA ALA A 127 -13.41 17.30 3.14
C ALA A 127 -11.96 17.14 3.64
N LEU A 128 -11.34 15.99 3.40
CA LEU A 128 -9.98 15.69 3.86
C LEU A 128 -8.90 16.09 2.84
N LYS A 129 -9.26 16.74 1.73
CA LYS A 129 -8.32 17.10 0.66
C LYS A 129 -7.11 17.90 1.17
N GLU A 130 -7.35 18.90 2.02
CA GLU A 130 -6.26 19.74 2.54
C GLU A 130 -5.34 18.98 3.50
N TRP A 131 -5.90 18.18 4.40
CA TRP A 131 -5.11 17.31 5.29
C TRP A 131 -4.27 16.29 4.49
N ARG A 132 -4.86 15.66 3.44
CA ARG A 132 -4.15 14.68 2.62
C ARG A 132 -2.92 15.23 1.91
N LYS A 133 -2.86 16.54 1.63
CA LYS A 133 -1.65 17.16 1.06
C LYS A 133 -0.44 16.97 1.96
N TYR A 134 -0.63 16.94 3.28
CA TYR A 134 0.47 16.80 4.24
C TYR A 134 1.04 15.38 4.28
N THR A 135 0.20 14.36 4.10
CA THR A 135 0.65 12.96 4.09
C THR A 135 1.06 12.50 2.70
N MET A 136 0.32 12.82 1.64
CA MET A 136 0.61 12.36 0.28
C MET A 136 1.81 13.06 -0.38
N ASN A 137 2.24 14.21 0.13
CA ASN A 137 3.45 14.91 -0.34
C ASN A 137 4.58 14.84 0.70
N ASP A 138 4.52 13.90 1.63
CA ASP A 138 5.51 13.67 2.68
C ASP A 138 5.91 14.93 3.47
N ILE A 139 4.98 15.90 3.58
CA ILE A 139 5.20 17.10 4.39
C ILE A 139 5.34 16.71 5.85
N ASN A 140 4.50 15.76 6.31
CA ASN A 140 4.51 15.19 7.65
C ASN A 140 4.79 13.67 7.56
N PRO A 141 5.50 13.09 8.54
CA PRO A 141 5.70 11.65 8.56
C PRO A 141 4.39 10.92 8.82
N TRP A 142 4.19 9.81 8.12
CA TRP A 142 3.04 8.94 8.29
C TRP A 142 3.46 7.48 8.21
N CYS A 143 2.69 6.60 8.85
CA CYS A 143 2.95 5.17 8.79
C CYS A 143 1.65 4.38 8.87
N VAL A 144 1.52 3.36 8.03
CA VAL A 144 0.45 2.37 8.11
C VAL A 144 1.02 1.08 8.65
N ILE A 145 0.35 0.54 9.66
CA ILE A 145 0.66 -0.74 10.28
C ILE A 145 -0.61 -1.57 10.43
N SER A 146 -0.49 -2.79 10.91
CA SER A 146 -1.66 -3.61 11.25
C SER A 146 -1.52 -4.32 12.58
N ILE A 147 -2.67 -4.64 13.15
CA ILE A 147 -2.85 -5.55 14.29
C ILE A 147 -4.02 -6.48 13.97
N PRO A 148 -4.08 -7.71 14.49
CA PRO A 148 -5.25 -8.56 14.29
C PRO A 148 -6.48 -7.98 15.01
N THR A 149 -7.59 -7.91 14.28
CA THR A 149 -8.94 -7.91 14.87
C THR A 149 -9.53 -9.32 14.74
N LYS A 150 -10.52 -9.67 15.54
CA LYS A 150 -11.18 -10.98 15.46
C LYS A 150 -11.86 -11.20 14.12
N SER A 151 -12.52 -10.17 13.60
CA SER A 151 -13.20 -10.17 12.31
C SER A 151 -12.24 -10.46 11.17
N TRP A 152 -11.16 -9.67 11.04
CA TRP A 152 -10.15 -9.87 10.01
C TRP A 152 -9.41 -11.22 10.16
N ALA A 153 -8.96 -11.57 11.36
CA ALA A 153 -8.26 -12.82 11.61
C ALA A 153 -9.09 -14.05 11.18
N LYS A 154 -10.41 -14.02 11.46
CA LYS A 154 -11.32 -15.09 11.06
C LYS A 154 -11.55 -15.17 9.54
N ARG A 155 -11.38 -14.06 8.81
CA ARG A 155 -11.38 -14.08 7.33
C ARG A 155 -10.13 -14.73 6.77
N VAL A 156 -8.97 -14.42 7.35
CA VAL A 156 -7.69 -14.99 6.92
C VAL A 156 -7.60 -16.47 7.29
N PHE A 157 -8.10 -16.86 8.47
CA PHE A 157 -8.07 -18.23 8.99
C PHE A 157 -9.46 -18.76 9.32
N PRO A 158 -10.30 -19.10 8.31
CA PRO A 158 -11.70 -19.46 8.52
C PRO A 158 -11.90 -20.79 9.25
N ASP A 159 -10.92 -21.70 9.21
CA ASP A 159 -11.07 -23.09 9.67
C ASP A 159 -10.68 -23.33 11.14
N VAL A 160 -10.27 -22.27 11.87
CA VAL A 160 -9.85 -22.36 13.29
C VAL A 160 -10.74 -21.48 14.19
N THR A 161 -10.60 -21.56 15.51
CA THR A 161 -11.31 -20.66 16.44
C THR A 161 -10.91 -19.21 16.26
N GLU A 162 -11.70 -18.25 16.78
CA GLU A 162 -11.34 -16.83 16.72
C GLU A 162 -10.01 -16.54 17.41
N GLU A 163 -9.83 -17.13 18.59
CA GLU A 163 -8.63 -16.97 19.40
C GLU A 163 -7.40 -17.50 18.66
N GLU A 164 -7.50 -18.71 18.08
CA GLU A 164 -6.41 -19.30 17.28
C GLU A 164 -6.14 -18.49 16.01
N ALA A 165 -7.18 -17.95 15.37
CA ALA A 165 -7.02 -17.09 14.19
C ALA A 165 -6.25 -15.81 14.53
N VAL A 166 -6.56 -15.17 15.66
CA VAL A 166 -5.86 -13.96 16.14
C VAL A 166 -4.39 -14.28 16.47
N GLU A 167 -4.11 -15.41 17.12
CA GLU A 167 -2.72 -15.83 17.43
C GLU A 167 -1.91 -16.11 16.15
N LYS A 168 -2.51 -16.79 15.17
CA LYS A 168 -1.88 -17.05 13.86
C LYS A 168 -1.61 -15.74 13.11
N LEU A 169 -2.56 -14.81 13.11
CA LEU A 169 -2.40 -13.54 12.43
C LEU A 169 -1.34 -12.67 13.11
N TRP A 170 -1.28 -12.66 14.46
CA TRP A 170 -0.16 -12.02 15.18
C TRP A 170 1.18 -12.61 14.78
N THR A 171 1.28 -13.94 14.71
CA THR A 171 2.53 -14.60 14.29
C THR A 171 2.92 -14.17 12.87
N ALA A 172 1.96 -14.12 11.95
CA ALA A 172 2.22 -13.68 10.58
C ALA A 172 2.66 -12.19 10.51
N ILE A 173 2.01 -11.31 11.27
CA ILE A 173 2.38 -9.89 11.35
C ILE A 173 3.79 -9.73 11.93
N PHE A 174 4.12 -10.42 13.03
CA PHE A 174 5.44 -10.35 13.63
C PHE A 174 6.54 -10.85 12.70
N ASN A 175 6.29 -11.93 11.95
CA ASN A 175 7.25 -12.41 10.96
C ASN A 175 7.42 -11.40 9.82
N ALA A 176 6.32 -10.88 9.28
CA ALA A 176 6.35 -9.87 8.20
C ALA A 176 7.05 -8.57 8.65
N THR A 177 6.94 -8.21 9.94
CA THR A 177 7.57 -7.03 10.52
C THR A 177 8.90 -7.32 11.23
N ARG A 178 9.45 -8.54 11.08
CA ARG A 178 10.78 -8.95 11.61
C ARG A 178 10.89 -8.91 13.13
N MET A 179 9.76 -9.00 13.86
CA MET A 179 9.74 -8.99 15.33
C MET A 179 10.30 -10.27 15.96
N ASP A 180 10.33 -11.35 15.19
CA ASP A 180 10.93 -12.64 15.56
C ASP A 180 12.47 -12.60 15.63
N LEU A 181 13.12 -11.61 14.99
CA LEU A 181 14.57 -11.45 15.00
C LEU A 181 15.08 -10.89 16.34
N GLU A 182 16.36 -11.05 16.62
CA GLU A 182 16.98 -10.64 17.90
C GLU A 182 16.89 -9.13 18.12
N ASP A 183 17.23 -8.34 17.11
CA ASP A 183 17.09 -6.87 17.09
C ASP A 183 16.21 -6.43 15.91
N PRO A 184 14.89 -6.29 16.10
CA PRO A 184 13.98 -5.89 15.04
C PRO A 184 14.23 -4.49 14.47
N ILE A 185 14.70 -3.57 15.32
CA ILE A 185 14.98 -2.19 14.86
C ILE A 185 16.15 -2.21 13.89
N LYS A 186 17.25 -2.90 14.28
CA LYS A 186 18.41 -3.04 13.39
C LYS A 186 18.05 -3.79 12.10
N ALA A 187 17.24 -4.85 12.22
CA ALA A 187 16.77 -5.60 11.06
C ALA A 187 15.95 -4.72 10.08
N TRP A 188 15.15 -3.78 10.59
CA TRP A 188 14.44 -2.81 9.77
C TRP A 188 15.37 -1.76 9.16
N GLU A 189 16.33 -1.22 9.92
CA GLU A 189 17.34 -0.31 9.39
C GLU A 189 18.10 -0.96 8.22
N ASP A 190 18.59 -2.19 8.40
CA ASP A 190 19.28 -2.96 7.36
C ASP A 190 18.38 -3.26 6.14
N HIS A 191 17.10 -3.54 6.39
CA HIS A 191 16.13 -3.77 5.32
C HIS A 191 15.84 -2.49 4.52
N MET A 192 15.66 -1.35 5.19
CA MET A 192 15.44 -0.07 4.53
C MET A 192 16.66 0.37 3.72
N ASP A 193 17.88 0.14 4.25
CA ASP A 193 19.12 0.38 3.50
C ASP A 193 19.20 -0.51 2.25
N ASN A 194 18.82 -1.79 2.36
CA ASN A 194 18.77 -2.69 1.20
C ASN A 194 17.75 -2.24 0.14
N LEU A 195 16.55 -1.80 0.53
CA LEU A 195 15.57 -1.26 -0.43
C LEU A 195 16.09 0.02 -1.07
N LYS A 196 16.74 0.88 -0.29
CA LYS A 196 17.37 2.10 -0.81
C LYS A 196 18.45 1.78 -1.85
N ASP A 197 19.30 0.77 -1.62
CA ASP A 197 20.31 0.34 -2.58
C ASP A 197 19.66 -0.12 -3.90
N LYS A 198 18.49 -0.80 -3.82
CA LYS A 198 17.72 -1.17 -5.02
C LYS A 198 17.15 0.05 -5.75
N VAL A 199 16.60 0.99 -5.02
CA VAL A 199 16.11 2.28 -5.56
C VAL A 199 17.24 3.03 -6.25
N ASP A 200 18.39 3.17 -5.59
CA ASP A 200 19.54 3.90 -6.12
C ASP A 200 20.06 3.25 -7.42
N PHE A 201 20.16 1.91 -7.44
CA PHE A 201 20.56 1.16 -8.65
C PHE A 201 19.58 1.37 -9.81
N LEU A 202 18.28 1.26 -9.57
CA LEU A 202 17.26 1.40 -10.61
C LEU A 202 17.20 2.83 -11.16
N ASN A 203 17.37 3.83 -10.30
CA ASN A 203 17.45 5.23 -10.70
C ASN A 203 18.75 5.53 -11.49
N ASP A 204 19.89 4.92 -11.12
CA ASP A 204 21.17 5.09 -11.85
C ASP A 204 21.10 4.50 -13.25
N LYS A 205 20.40 3.39 -13.45
CA LYS A 205 20.28 2.72 -14.74
C LYS A 205 19.32 3.38 -15.73
N GLU A 206 18.40 4.20 -15.26
CA GLU A 206 17.41 4.90 -16.10
C GLU A 206 16.82 4.00 -17.20
N PHE A 207 16.27 2.83 -16.79
CA PHE A 207 15.72 1.86 -17.73
C PHE A 207 14.64 2.49 -18.61
N LYS A 208 14.74 2.24 -19.92
CA LYS A 208 13.70 2.62 -20.88
C LYS A 208 12.54 1.62 -20.88
N THR A 209 12.86 0.32 -20.76
CA THR A 209 11.87 -0.75 -20.78
C THR A 209 12.18 -1.82 -19.75
N LEU A 210 11.14 -2.47 -19.26
CA LEU A 210 11.20 -3.71 -18.49
C LEU A 210 10.43 -4.79 -19.23
N HIS A 211 11.05 -5.94 -19.45
CA HIS A 211 10.43 -7.10 -20.09
C HIS A 211 10.20 -8.20 -19.07
N TYR A 212 8.94 -8.49 -18.77
CA TYR A 212 8.48 -9.49 -17.80
C TYR A 212 8.17 -10.80 -18.52
N THR A 213 8.73 -11.90 -18.04
CA THR A 213 8.42 -13.25 -18.53
C THR A 213 8.25 -14.24 -17.39
N SER A 214 7.30 -15.18 -17.54
CA SER A 214 7.04 -16.25 -16.57
C SER A 214 6.38 -17.45 -17.25
N SER A 215 6.53 -18.64 -16.67
CA SER A 215 5.99 -19.89 -17.23
C SER A 215 4.47 -19.96 -17.30
N ASN A 216 3.76 -19.07 -16.56
CA ASN A 216 2.30 -18.96 -16.62
C ASN A 216 1.78 -18.36 -17.94
N GLY A 217 2.68 -17.88 -18.81
CA GLY A 217 2.35 -17.24 -20.07
C GLY A 217 2.47 -15.71 -20.08
N THR A 218 2.91 -15.11 -18.96
CA THR A 218 3.26 -13.68 -18.92
C THR A 218 4.42 -13.41 -19.87
N ASP A 219 4.19 -12.47 -20.80
CA ASP A 219 5.17 -11.92 -21.74
C ASP A 219 4.74 -10.48 -22.01
N LEU A 220 5.29 -9.53 -21.23
CA LEU A 220 4.87 -8.14 -21.19
C LEU A 220 6.07 -7.21 -21.22
N VAL A 221 6.04 -6.26 -22.13
CA VAL A 221 7.00 -5.14 -22.18
C VAL A 221 6.33 -3.90 -21.61
N VAL A 222 6.99 -3.28 -20.63
CA VAL A 222 6.56 -2.04 -19.99
C VAL A 222 7.62 -0.97 -20.25
N GLU A 223 7.27 0.08 -20.98
CA GLU A 223 8.10 1.27 -21.13
C GLU A 223 7.95 2.17 -19.90
N LEU A 224 9.03 2.80 -19.49
CA LEU A 224 9.06 3.79 -18.43
C LEU A 224 9.16 5.21 -19.02
N PRO A 225 8.45 6.22 -18.49
CA PRO A 225 8.54 7.56 -19.03
C PRO A 225 9.92 8.17 -18.77
N GLU A 226 10.30 9.13 -19.59
CA GLU A 226 11.53 9.90 -19.36
C GLU A 226 11.42 10.68 -18.04
N GLY A 227 12.45 10.58 -17.20
CA GLY A 227 12.46 11.21 -15.89
C GLY A 227 11.65 10.47 -14.84
N HIS A 228 11.28 9.19 -15.06
CA HIS A 228 10.71 8.36 -14.01
C HIS A 228 11.66 8.25 -12.81
N ILE A 229 11.07 8.10 -11.63
CA ILE A 229 11.79 7.94 -10.37
C ILE A 229 11.30 6.66 -9.71
N TRP A 230 12.23 5.78 -9.33
CA TRP A 230 11.96 4.68 -8.43
C TRP A 230 11.94 5.18 -6.99
N ALA A 231 10.95 4.75 -6.24
CA ALA A 231 10.77 4.99 -4.81
C ALA A 231 10.61 3.67 -4.08
N GLY A 232 10.82 3.66 -2.77
CA GLY A 232 10.64 2.47 -1.94
C GLY A 232 11.47 2.55 -0.66
N GLY A 233 11.16 1.66 0.29
CA GLY A 233 11.85 1.56 1.55
C GLY A 233 11.44 2.64 2.55
N GLY A 234 11.47 3.90 2.22
CA GLY A 234 11.13 5.00 3.10
C GLY A 234 10.96 6.31 2.39
N ALA A 235 10.55 7.32 3.13
CA ALA A 235 10.37 8.67 2.64
C ALA A 235 11.08 9.69 3.56
N ILE A 236 11.20 10.92 3.11
CA ILE A 236 11.81 12.02 3.87
C ILE A 236 10.78 13.12 3.98
N ASP A 237 10.46 13.54 5.20
CA ASP A 237 9.50 14.62 5.43
C ASP A 237 10.08 16.01 5.12
N SER A 238 9.23 17.03 5.15
CA SER A 238 9.62 18.42 4.88
C SER A 238 10.67 18.98 5.86
N LYS A 239 10.95 18.30 6.97
CA LYS A 239 11.96 18.63 7.97
C LYS A 239 13.24 17.80 7.83
N ASN A 240 13.34 17.03 6.74
CA ASN A 240 14.45 16.12 6.47
C ASN A 240 14.54 14.95 7.48
N THR A 241 13.38 14.49 7.97
CA THR A 241 13.28 13.31 8.83
C THR A 241 12.93 12.10 7.96
N TYR A 242 13.78 11.07 7.99
CA TYR A 242 13.50 9.79 7.31
C TYR A 242 12.50 8.97 8.11
N PHE A 243 11.49 8.40 7.46
CA PHE A 243 10.44 7.59 8.07
C PHE A 243 10.03 6.44 7.15
N ALA A 244 9.35 5.42 7.69
CA ALA A 244 8.83 4.28 6.92
C ALA A 244 7.31 4.37 6.79
N PRO A 245 6.77 4.69 5.60
CA PRO A 245 5.33 4.87 5.37
C PRO A 245 4.50 3.62 5.62
N ASN A 246 5.04 2.45 5.32
CA ASN A 246 4.36 1.16 5.44
C ASN A 246 5.19 0.17 6.24
N MET A 247 4.53 -0.57 7.15
CA MET A 247 5.13 -1.68 7.89
C MET A 247 4.15 -2.86 7.93
N PRO A 248 4.41 -3.90 7.13
CA PRO A 248 5.62 -4.16 6.33
C PRO A 248 5.68 -3.36 5.02
N THR A 249 6.89 -3.28 4.44
CA THR A 249 7.14 -2.91 3.05
C THR A 249 8.29 -3.76 2.50
N GLU A 250 8.15 -4.27 1.28
CA GLU A 250 9.15 -5.10 0.58
C GLU A 250 9.38 -4.59 -0.85
N GLU A 251 8.72 -3.51 -1.22
CA GLU A 251 8.63 -3.04 -2.59
C GLU A 251 9.59 -1.90 -2.93
N VAL A 252 9.94 -1.87 -4.22
CA VAL A 252 10.48 -0.71 -4.90
C VAL A 252 9.59 -0.47 -6.12
N PHE A 253 9.06 0.73 -6.28
CA PHE A 253 8.04 1.00 -7.29
C PHE A 253 8.33 2.27 -8.09
N THR A 254 7.74 2.32 -9.28
CA THR A 254 7.70 3.48 -10.18
C THR A 254 6.42 3.45 -11.00
N MET A 255 6.26 4.34 -11.95
CA MET A 255 5.13 4.33 -12.85
C MET A 255 5.53 3.90 -14.27
N PRO A 256 4.64 3.21 -15.02
CA PRO A 256 4.83 2.95 -16.44
C PRO A 256 4.50 4.18 -17.28
N LEU A 257 5.03 4.24 -18.49
CA LEU A 257 4.53 5.14 -19.53
C LEU A 257 3.10 4.72 -19.90
N LYS A 258 2.12 5.63 -19.78
CA LYS A 258 0.69 5.35 -20.03
C LYS A 258 0.42 4.57 -21.30
N THR A 259 1.15 4.88 -22.39
CA THR A 259 0.99 4.24 -23.72
C THR A 259 2.03 3.16 -24.00
N GLY A 260 2.94 2.88 -23.06
CA GLY A 260 4.12 2.07 -23.28
C GLY A 260 4.02 0.61 -22.86
N VAL A 261 2.81 0.07 -22.63
CA VAL A 261 2.63 -1.31 -22.16
C VAL A 261 2.11 -2.19 -23.28
N ASN A 262 2.82 -3.29 -23.60
CA ASN A 262 2.46 -4.19 -24.68
C ASN A 262 2.74 -5.65 -24.32
N GLY A 263 1.77 -6.54 -24.59
CA GLY A 263 1.88 -7.97 -24.34
C GLY A 263 0.78 -8.52 -23.45
N VAL A 264 1.08 -9.61 -22.77
CA VAL A 264 0.12 -10.35 -21.94
C VAL A 264 0.66 -10.53 -20.52
N VAL A 265 -0.19 -10.34 -19.54
CA VAL A 265 0.12 -10.62 -18.13
C VAL A 265 -0.96 -11.47 -17.48
N TYR A 266 -0.56 -12.36 -16.61
CA TYR A 266 -1.42 -13.21 -15.80
C TYR A 266 -1.29 -12.82 -14.33
N SER A 267 -2.43 -12.72 -13.62
CA SER A 267 -2.43 -12.60 -12.17
C SER A 267 -1.91 -13.88 -11.52
N THR A 268 -1.24 -13.73 -10.38
CA THR A 268 -0.69 -14.87 -9.61
C THR A 268 -1.35 -15.04 -8.24
N LYS A 269 -2.14 -14.06 -7.81
CA LYS A 269 -2.93 -14.08 -6.58
C LYS A 269 -4.32 -13.52 -6.82
N PRO A 270 -5.32 -13.90 -6.00
CA PRO A 270 -6.63 -13.29 -6.05
C PRO A 270 -6.59 -11.79 -5.73
N LEU A 271 -7.37 -11.01 -6.45
CA LEU A 271 -7.64 -9.61 -6.18
C LEU A 271 -9.01 -9.46 -5.51
N ASN A 272 -9.05 -8.83 -4.34
CA ASN A 272 -10.30 -8.46 -3.71
C ASN A 272 -10.65 -7.02 -4.10
N TYR A 273 -11.77 -6.84 -4.79
CA TYR A 273 -12.24 -5.52 -5.20
C TYR A 273 -13.74 -5.36 -4.89
N ALA A 274 -14.07 -4.29 -4.15
CA ALA A 274 -15.45 -3.98 -3.75
C ALA A 274 -16.18 -5.17 -3.09
N GLY A 275 -15.47 -5.97 -2.27
CA GLY A 275 -16.01 -7.13 -1.59
C GLY A 275 -16.19 -8.39 -2.48
N ASN A 276 -15.72 -8.35 -3.71
CA ASN A 276 -15.75 -9.49 -4.64
C ASN A 276 -14.33 -9.94 -4.97
N THR A 277 -14.16 -11.24 -5.17
CA THR A 277 -12.88 -11.83 -5.58
C THR A 277 -12.81 -11.88 -7.11
N ILE A 278 -11.68 -11.41 -7.65
CA ILE A 278 -11.28 -11.59 -9.05
C ILE A 278 -10.06 -12.51 -9.03
N ASP A 279 -10.10 -13.63 -9.73
CA ASP A 279 -9.01 -14.60 -9.66
C ASP A 279 -8.71 -15.28 -11.00
N GLU A 280 -7.46 -15.75 -11.12
CA GLU A 280 -6.94 -16.37 -12.34
C GLU A 280 -7.29 -15.56 -13.60
N PHE A 281 -6.96 -14.25 -13.57
CA PHE A 281 -7.25 -13.38 -14.69
C PHE A 281 -6.03 -13.09 -15.56
N LYS A 282 -6.33 -12.76 -16.78
CA LYS A 282 -5.36 -12.43 -17.83
C LYS A 282 -5.73 -11.08 -18.45
N LEU A 283 -4.74 -10.27 -18.72
CA LEU A 283 -4.88 -8.99 -19.43
C LEU A 283 -3.98 -8.97 -20.66
N THR A 284 -4.51 -8.45 -21.76
CA THR A 284 -3.73 -8.17 -22.97
C THR A 284 -3.65 -6.66 -23.17
N PHE A 285 -2.43 -6.14 -23.19
CA PHE A 285 -2.15 -4.72 -23.42
C PHE A 285 -1.69 -4.47 -24.86
N LYS A 286 -2.16 -3.35 -25.39
CA LYS A 286 -1.67 -2.79 -26.66
C LYS A 286 -1.62 -1.27 -26.52
N ASP A 287 -0.46 -0.69 -26.82
CA ASP A 287 -0.22 0.76 -26.71
C ASP A 287 -0.69 1.32 -25.35
N GLY A 288 -0.35 0.59 -24.26
CA GLY A 288 -0.66 0.90 -22.88
C GLY A 288 -2.07 0.57 -22.40
N LYS A 289 -2.97 0.23 -23.30
CA LYS A 289 -4.39 0.01 -22.98
C LYS A 289 -4.72 -1.48 -22.89
N VAL A 290 -5.50 -1.88 -21.91
CA VAL A 290 -6.14 -3.20 -21.86
C VAL A 290 -7.12 -3.31 -23.05
N VAL A 291 -6.81 -4.22 -23.99
CA VAL A 291 -7.62 -4.47 -25.20
C VAL A 291 -8.40 -5.78 -25.14
N ASP A 292 -7.97 -6.70 -24.29
CA ASP A 292 -8.62 -7.98 -24.02
C ASP A 292 -8.35 -8.43 -22.59
N PHE A 293 -9.33 -9.05 -21.96
CA PHE A 293 -9.20 -9.63 -20.63
C PHE A 293 -10.10 -10.84 -20.43
N ASP A 294 -9.66 -11.73 -19.54
CA ASP A 294 -10.47 -12.86 -19.10
C ASP A 294 -10.19 -13.16 -17.62
N ALA A 295 -11.10 -13.80 -16.92
CA ALA A 295 -10.94 -14.24 -15.54
C ALA A 295 -11.76 -15.48 -15.29
N LYS A 296 -11.22 -16.46 -14.52
CA LYS A 296 -12.01 -17.63 -14.12
C LYS A 296 -13.03 -17.27 -13.05
N VAL A 297 -12.69 -16.34 -12.16
CA VAL A 297 -13.58 -15.83 -11.11
C VAL A 297 -13.67 -14.31 -11.23
N GLY A 298 -14.87 -13.76 -11.11
CA GLY A 298 -15.08 -12.31 -11.00
C GLY A 298 -14.87 -11.52 -12.29
N LYS A 299 -15.02 -12.11 -13.48
CA LYS A 299 -14.85 -11.40 -14.76
C LYS A 299 -15.72 -10.15 -14.90
N GLU A 300 -16.96 -10.19 -14.40
CA GLU A 300 -17.85 -9.03 -14.43
C GLU A 300 -17.34 -7.91 -13.51
N THR A 301 -16.79 -8.26 -12.35
CA THR A 301 -16.18 -7.30 -11.42
C THR A 301 -14.92 -6.67 -12.03
N LEU A 302 -14.10 -7.44 -12.76
CA LEU A 302 -12.95 -6.93 -13.49
C LEU A 302 -13.40 -5.95 -14.60
N SER A 303 -14.47 -6.29 -15.33
CA SER A 303 -15.04 -5.38 -16.32
C SER A 303 -15.50 -4.06 -15.70
N MET A 304 -16.18 -4.11 -14.54
CA MET A 304 -16.63 -2.91 -13.84
C MET A 304 -15.45 -2.03 -13.38
N LEU A 305 -14.36 -2.65 -12.90
CA LEU A 305 -13.14 -1.94 -12.53
C LEU A 305 -12.53 -1.20 -13.73
N LEU A 306 -12.41 -1.90 -14.87
CA LEU A 306 -11.85 -1.32 -16.11
C LEU A 306 -12.75 -0.26 -16.74
N ASP A 307 -14.03 -0.23 -16.41
CA ASP A 307 -15.02 0.71 -16.95
C ASP A 307 -15.29 1.93 -16.03
N ILE A 308 -14.52 2.10 -14.93
CA ILE A 308 -14.62 3.27 -14.04
C ILE A 308 -14.37 4.57 -14.82
N ASP A 309 -13.27 4.60 -15.57
CA ASP A 309 -12.89 5.67 -16.49
C ASP A 309 -11.89 5.16 -17.53
N GLU A 310 -11.45 6.01 -18.44
CA GLU A 310 -10.47 5.61 -19.46
C GLU A 310 -9.10 5.28 -18.84
N GLY A 311 -8.69 5.97 -17.77
CA GLY A 311 -7.43 5.73 -17.06
C GLY A 311 -7.40 4.37 -16.38
N ALA A 312 -8.54 3.82 -15.95
CA ALA A 312 -8.61 2.50 -15.33
C ALA A 312 -8.18 1.35 -16.26
N LYS A 313 -8.17 1.59 -17.59
CA LYS A 313 -7.68 0.63 -18.61
C LYS A 313 -6.18 0.66 -18.82
N HIS A 314 -5.47 1.53 -18.13
CA HIS A 314 -4.02 1.70 -18.19
C HIS A 314 -3.40 1.40 -16.84
N LEU A 315 -2.12 1.04 -16.85
CA LEU A 315 -1.36 0.88 -15.62
C LEU A 315 -0.95 2.24 -15.04
N GLY A 316 -0.93 2.33 -13.72
CA GLY A 316 -0.45 3.48 -12.94
C GLY A 316 0.80 3.16 -12.12
N GLU A 317 1.09 1.88 -11.89
CA GLU A 317 2.22 1.47 -11.08
C GLU A 317 2.90 0.22 -11.61
N VAL A 318 4.21 0.19 -11.37
CA VAL A 318 5.10 -0.95 -11.54
C VAL A 318 5.86 -1.17 -10.24
N ALA A 319 5.58 -2.23 -9.53
CA ALA A 319 6.22 -2.56 -8.26
C ALA A 319 7.03 -3.85 -8.36
N LEU A 320 8.26 -3.80 -7.82
CA LEU A 320 9.20 -4.90 -7.77
C LEU A 320 9.35 -5.38 -6.33
N VAL A 321 8.92 -6.60 -6.08
CA VAL A 321 8.97 -7.27 -4.78
C VAL A 321 9.58 -8.65 -4.97
N PRO A 322 10.66 -9.01 -4.25
CA PRO A 322 11.26 -10.33 -4.38
C PRO A 322 10.28 -11.43 -3.92
N TYR A 323 10.27 -12.55 -4.65
CA TYR A 323 9.47 -13.71 -4.28
C TYR A 323 9.91 -14.28 -2.92
N ASP A 324 11.20 -14.21 -2.61
CA ASP A 324 11.74 -14.59 -1.29
C ASP A 324 11.62 -13.41 -0.32
N SER A 325 10.41 -13.18 0.17
CA SER A 325 10.09 -12.20 1.20
C SER A 325 9.33 -12.85 2.36
N PRO A 326 9.34 -12.28 3.58
CA PRO A 326 8.60 -12.83 4.72
C PRO A 326 7.11 -13.04 4.43
N ILE A 327 6.50 -12.11 3.68
CA ILE A 327 5.08 -12.17 3.33
C ILE A 327 4.83 -13.27 2.31
N SER A 328 5.61 -13.31 1.23
CA SER A 328 5.50 -14.36 0.21
C SER A 328 5.69 -15.76 0.80
N ASN A 329 6.70 -15.91 1.63
CA ASN A 329 7.06 -17.19 2.27
C ASN A 329 6.01 -17.69 3.28
N SER A 330 5.17 -16.79 3.81
CA SER A 330 4.07 -17.17 4.71
C SER A 330 3.00 -18.01 4.01
N ASN A 331 2.85 -17.86 2.68
CA ASN A 331 1.77 -18.43 1.88
C ASN A 331 0.37 -18.06 2.39
N ILE A 332 0.23 -16.91 3.07
CA ILE A 332 -1.03 -16.38 3.59
C ILE A 332 -1.53 -15.31 2.61
N ILE A 333 -2.83 -15.36 2.31
CA ILE A 333 -3.54 -14.24 1.69
C ILE A 333 -4.16 -13.47 2.83
N PHE A 334 -3.67 -12.25 3.07
CA PHE A 334 -4.08 -11.46 4.23
C PHE A 334 -5.43 -10.76 4.03
N ILE A 335 -5.88 -10.63 2.78
CA ILE A 335 -7.06 -9.84 2.41
C ILE A 335 -6.92 -8.40 2.97
N ASN A 336 -5.70 -7.91 2.94
CA ASN A 336 -5.31 -6.57 3.38
C ASN A 336 -4.19 -6.09 2.47
N THR A 337 -4.44 -5.00 1.75
CA THR A 337 -3.54 -4.45 0.72
C THR A 337 -2.13 -4.23 1.26
N LEU A 338 -1.96 -3.70 2.48
CA LEU A 338 -0.65 -3.48 3.10
C LEU A 338 0.27 -4.72 3.09
N PHE A 339 -0.30 -5.93 3.19
CA PHE A 339 0.47 -7.18 3.12
C PHE A 339 0.47 -7.78 1.72
N ASP A 340 -0.69 -7.84 1.09
CA ASP A 340 -0.86 -8.61 -0.14
C ASP A 340 -0.10 -7.99 -1.31
N GLU A 341 0.01 -6.63 -1.39
CA GLU A 341 0.86 -5.93 -2.36
C GLU A 341 2.35 -6.23 -2.15
N ASN A 342 2.78 -6.37 -0.90
CA ASN A 342 4.16 -6.69 -0.53
C ASN A 342 4.50 -8.19 -0.61
N ALA A 343 3.60 -9.02 -1.14
CA ALA A 343 3.80 -10.45 -1.31
C ALA A 343 4.48 -10.82 -2.62
N SER A 344 4.45 -9.98 -3.65
CA SER A 344 5.11 -10.23 -4.95
C SER A 344 5.14 -9.00 -5.82
N CYS A 345 5.90 -9.04 -6.93
CA CYS A 345 5.79 -8.02 -7.97
C CYS A 345 4.33 -7.82 -8.34
N HIS A 346 3.93 -6.56 -8.51
CA HIS A 346 2.57 -6.18 -8.85
C HIS A 346 2.52 -4.99 -9.80
N PHE A 347 1.38 -4.79 -10.40
CA PHE A 347 1.01 -3.58 -11.13
C PHE A 347 -0.24 -2.98 -10.51
N ALA A 348 -0.46 -1.68 -10.69
CA ALA A 348 -1.74 -1.07 -10.38
C ALA A 348 -2.50 -0.67 -11.65
N PHE A 349 -3.80 -0.93 -11.67
CA PHE A 349 -4.70 -0.25 -12.59
C PHE A 349 -4.87 1.21 -12.17
N GLY A 350 -4.91 2.11 -13.14
CA GLY A 350 -5.40 3.45 -12.93
C GLY A 350 -4.32 4.49 -12.61
N LYS A 351 -4.51 5.25 -11.53
CA LYS A 351 -3.76 6.47 -11.26
C LYS A 351 -2.30 6.19 -10.92
N ALA A 352 -1.38 6.92 -11.58
CA ALA A 352 0.03 6.95 -11.21
C ALA A 352 0.30 8.03 -10.14
N TYR A 353 1.37 7.83 -9.35
CA TYR A 353 1.81 8.80 -8.35
C TYR A 353 2.70 9.86 -8.98
N PRO A 354 2.38 11.17 -8.83
CA PRO A 354 3.22 12.26 -9.35
C PRO A 354 4.65 12.27 -8.80
N THR A 355 4.86 11.68 -7.62
CA THR A 355 6.18 11.53 -7.00
C THR A 355 7.13 10.62 -7.78
N ASN A 356 6.63 9.78 -8.67
CA ASN A 356 7.43 8.88 -9.48
C ASN A 356 7.94 9.51 -10.80
N ILE A 357 7.86 10.83 -10.95
CA ILE A 357 8.48 11.55 -12.07
C ILE A 357 9.14 12.83 -11.57
N VAL A 358 10.26 13.21 -12.16
CA VAL A 358 11.02 14.41 -11.77
C VAL A 358 10.15 15.67 -11.86
N GLY A 359 9.93 16.30 -10.71
CA GLY A 359 9.14 17.53 -10.60
C GLY A 359 7.63 17.33 -10.67
N GLY A 360 7.13 16.12 -10.72
CA GLY A 360 5.71 15.80 -10.91
C GLY A 360 4.79 16.34 -9.83
N GLU A 361 5.27 16.47 -8.58
CA GLU A 361 4.51 17.07 -7.47
C GLU A 361 4.10 18.54 -7.71
N LYS A 362 4.78 19.22 -8.64
CA LYS A 362 4.53 20.62 -8.99
C LYS A 362 3.82 20.79 -10.32
N MET A 363 3.60 19.70 -11.04
CA MET A 363 2.95 19.69 -12.36
C MET A 363 1.42 19.73 -12.20
N THR A 364 0.76 20.33 -13.17
CA THR A 364 -0.69 20.22 -13.34
C THR A 364 -1.04 18.84 -13.92
N ASP A 365 -2.31 18.45 -13.87
CA ASP A 365 -2.77 17.18 -14.45
C ASP A 365 -2.48 17.11 -15.95
N GLU A 366 -2.57 18.23 -16.68
CA GLU A 366 -2.26 18.33 -18.10
C GLU A 366 -0.76 18.17 -18.38
N GLU A 367 0.09 18.73 -17.53
CA GLU A 367 1.55 18.57 -17.62
C GLU A 367 1.95 17.13 -17.33
N LEU A 368 1.36 16.51 -16.29
CA LEU A 368 1.57 15.09 -15.98
C LEU A 368 1.16 14.19 -17.15
N GLU A 369 0.01 14.43 -17.76
CA GLU A 369 -0.44 13.66 -18.91
C GLU A 369 0.49 13.82 -20.12
N ALA A 370 1.01 15.02 -20.36
CA ALA A 370 1.99 15.27 -21.43
C ALA A 370 3.31 14.51 -21.22
N HIS A 371 3.66 14.20 -19.97
CA HIS A 371 4.80 13.33 -19.62
C HIS A 371 4.44 11.83 -19.62
N GLY A 372 3.22 11.46 -20.01
CA GLY A 372 2.78 10.07 -20.08
C GLY A 372 2.36 9.46 -18.75
N VAL A 373 2.08 10.28 -17.74
CA VAL A 373 1.53 9.86 -16.45
C VAL A 373 0.06 9.50 -16.62
N ASN A 374 -0.37 8.36 -16.11
CA ASN A 374 -1.77 7.99 -16.17
C ASN A 374 -2.58 8.64 -15.04
N ASN A 375 -3.70 9.25 -15.38
CA ASN A 375 -4.66 9.79 -14.42
C ASN A 375 -5.97 9.00 -14.46
N SER A 376 -6.51 8.68 -13.28
CA SER A 376 -7.74 7.92 -13.12
C SER A 376 -8.39 8.23 -11.76
N LEU A 377 -9.65 7.87 -11.63
CA LEU A 377 -10.39 7.91 -10.35
C LEU A 377 -10.08 6.72 -9.45
N THR A 378 -9.35 5.72 -9.95
CA THR A 378 -9.00 4.49 -9.23
C THR A 378 -7.50 4.24 -9.22
N HIS A 379 -7.04 3.48 -8.21
CA HIS A 379 -5.72 2.86 -8.13
C HIS A 379 -5.94 1.51 -7.45
N VAL A 380 -5.65 0.42 -8.15
CA VAL A 380 -5.92 -0.95 -7.64
C VAL A 380 -4.80 -1.89 -8.04
N ASP A 381 -4.08 -2.39 -7.04
CA ASP A 381 -2.94 -3.29 -7.19
C ASP A 381 -3.38 -4.71 -7.50
N PHE A 382 -2.64 -5.39 -8.36
CA PHE A 382 -2.81 -6.80 -8.66
C PHE A 382 -1.47 -7.51 -8.84
N MET A 383 -1.33 -8.67 -8.22
CA MET A 383 -0.10 -9.42 -8.11
C MET A 383 0.17 -10.23 -9.38
N ILE A 384 1.41 -10.12 -9.88
CA ILE A 384 1.88 -10.82 -11.08
C ILE A 384 3.15 -11.64 -10.83
N GLY A 385 3.82 -11.41 -9.69
CA GLY A 385 5.08 -12.05 -9.35
C GLY A 385 4.93 -13.55 -9.08
N SER A 386 5.92 -14.31 -9.53
CA SER A 386 6.03 -15.76 -9.31
C SER A 386 7.48 -16.17 -9.09
N LYS A 387 7.69 -17.38 -8.55
CA LYS A 387 9.06 -17.90 -8.28
C LYS A 387 9.93 -18.08 -9.53
N ASP A 388 9.38 -18.01 -10.71
CA ASP A 388 10.06 -18.15 -12.01
C ASP A 388 9.97 -16.89 -12.86
N MET A 389 9.51 -15.77 -12.27
CA MET A 389 9.47 -14.48 -12.93
C MET A 389 10.88 -14.00 -13.27
N ASN A 390 11.06 -13.60 -14.51
CA ASN A 390 12.27 -12.91 -14.97
C ASN A 390 11.91 -11.51 -15.47
N ILE A 391 12.74 -10.53 -15.12
CA ILE A 391 12.56 -9.15 -15.56
C ILE A 391 13.88 -8.68 -16.14
N LEU A 392 13.89 -8.39 -17.45
CA LEU A 392 15.03 -7.85 -18.17
C LEU A 392 14.83 -6.36 -18.42
N GLY A 393 15.71 -5.53 -17.86
CA GLY A 393 15.73 -4.08 -18.10
C GLY A 393 16.57 -3.75 -19.33
N GLU A 394 16.10 -2.80 -20.15
CA GLU A 394 16.89 -2.22 -21.25
C GLU A 394 17.04 -0.71 -21.00
N THR A 395 18.29 -0.24 -20.95
CA THR A 395 18.62 1.18 -20.75
C THR A 395 18.33 2.00 -22.01
N LYS A 396 18.44 3.32 -21.92
CA LYS A 396 18.33 4.23 -23.10
C LYS A 396 19.39 3.95 -24.17
N GLU A 397 20.57 3.48 -23.75
CA GLU A 397 21.70 3.12 -24.61
C GLU A 397 21.56 1.71 -25.23
N GLY A 398 20.53 0.94 -24.83
CA GLY A 398 20.27 -0.42 -25.32
C GLY A 398 21.06 -1.50 -24.56
N GLU A 399 21.65 -1.17 -23.40
CA GLU A 399 22.23 -2.17 -22.50
C GLU A 399 21.13 -3.00 -21.87
N LYS A 400 21.28 -4.33 -21.86
CA LYS A 400 20.33 -5.26 -21.25
C LYS A 400 20.87 -5.78 -19.92
N ILE A 401 20.13 -5.56 -18.86
CA ILE A 401 20.51 -5.90 -17.49
C ILE A 401 19.40 -6.76 -16.89
N GLN A 402 19.77 -7.89 -16.31
CA GLN A 402 18.81 -8.72 -15.56
C GLN A 402 18.46 -8.03 -14.24
N VAL A 403 17.20 -7.64 -14.09
CA VAL A 403 16.67 -7.00 -12.87
C VAL A 403 16.16 -8.05 -11.91
N PHE A 404 15.38 -9.02 -12.41
CA PHE A 404 14.92 -10.19 -11.65
C PHE A 404 15.27 -11.47 -12.38
N GLU A 405 15.75 -12.45 -11.62
CA GLU A 405 15.98 -13.83 -12.08
C GLU A 405 15.31 -14.79 -11.07
N ASN A 406 14.51 -15.72 -11.59
CA ASN A 406 13.80 -16.68 -10.74
C ASN A 406 13.04 -16.01 -9.58
N GLY A 407 12.31 -14.94 -9.87
CA GLY A 407 11.46 -14.21 -8.94
C GLY A 407 12.17 -13.30 -7.94
N ASN A 408 13.49 -13.17 -7.99
CA ASN A 408 14.27 -12.41 -7.02
C ASN A 408 15.23 -11.42 -7.71
N TRP A 409 15.75 -10.45 -6.94
CA TRP A 409 16.74 -9.52 -7.43
C TRP A 409 17.97 -10.24 -8.00
N ALA A 410 18.44 -9.80 -9.15
CA ALA A 410 19.60 -10.38 -9.86
C ALA A 410 20.90 -9.58 -9.63
N PHE A 411 20.88 -8.56 -8.73
CA PHE A 411 22.02 -7.69 -8.42
C PHE A 411 22.05 -7.31 -6.94
#